data_26973e7a02a2d3bb94a767913519d1d8
#
_entry.id   26973e7a02a2d3bb94a767913519d1d8
#
_cell.length_a   1.000
_cell.length_b   1.000
_cell.length_c   1.000
_cell.angle_alpha   90.00
_cell.angle_beta   90.00
_cell.angle_gamma   90.00
#
_symmetry.space_group_name_H-M   'P 1'
#
loop_
_entity.id
_entity.type
_entity.pdbx_description
1 polymer ?
#
loop_
_entity_poly.entity_id
_entity_poly.type
_entity_poly.pdbx_seq_one_letter_code
_entity_poly.pdbx_strand_id
1 'polypeptide(L)'
;MRCSAPVHFLHSRVARFVLRIGVFAICLTIALGVLGQSALAQQSRAAVRQQTFPITHIIFMIKENRSFDNMFGAFPGARGATSGPISTGQVLQLQRTPDVMPRDLCHTWNCNIVAIDGGRMDKWDITVGDATFACNLNGDYLCYSQYQQADLPNYFTYASTFTLADNYFSSIHATSNPNHVYTVAATSDSIIGQAHLQSNGLTGESGCQSDPASTVNVLAANGDILTPFPCFDFTSLVDSLDAAGISWSYYTPAGSSYNPLEEINHIRNNPTEWNAHIKDDNQFANDAASGNLPAVTWLVTGDNVSEHPANSVCNGENWDVQQLNALMAGDWLHTAVFLLWDDSGGFYDHVPPPVIDQFGPGPRVPLVIISPYALSGNISHTLYEHSSLLKFTETIFGLSPIHERDANPIIGDMTDAFDFTQTPLPPLTLATRSCSPASQSTLTFPPQAVGTSSPIKTATVSNFGTTTLTITNISSSSPEFTQTNTCAAPLPPAGTGKIPTCTINVTFKPTATGNRAGTLIGTGAERAA
;
A
#
# COMPACT_ATOMS: atom_id res chain seq x y z
N MET A 1 54.27 4.19 -12.91
CA MET A 1 55.14 3.23 -13.59
C MET A 1 56.54 3.84 -13.72
N ARG A 2 57.54 3.25 -13.06
CA ARG A 2 58.95 3.69 -13.19
C ARG A 2 59.55 3.01 -14.42
N CYS A 3 59.91 3.79 -15.46
CA CYS A 3 60.75 3.31 -16.58
C CYS A 3 62.21 3.33 -16.14
N SER A 4 62.74 2.17 -15.80
CA SER A 4 64.21 1.97 -15.69
C SER A 4 64.67 1.15 -16.86
N ALA A 5 65.46 1.78 -17.77
CA ALA A 5 66.18 1.10 -18.81
C ALA A 5 67.71 1.14 -18.47
N PRO A 6 68.49 0.05 -18.67
CA PRO A 6 69.93 0.03 -18.43
C PRO A 6 70.66 0.81 -19.51
N VAL A 7 71.46 1.76 -19.08
CA VAL A 7 72.31 2.55 -19.97
C VAL A 7 73.72 1.92 -20.00
N HIS A 8 74.10 1.27 -21.13
CA HIS A 8 75.50 1.01 -21.46
C HIS A 8 76.00 2.03 -22.49
N PHE A 9 76.98 2.79 -22.05
CA PHE A 9 77.90 3.65 -22.72
C PHE A 9 77.67 4.07 -24.19
N LEU A 10 77.31 5.32 -24.39
CA LEU A 10 77.54 6.07 -25.61
C LEU A 10 78.37 7.32 -25.28
N HIS A 11 79.63 7.38 -25.86
CA HIS A 11 80.61 8.45 -25.70
C HIS A 11 80.33 9.57 -26.72
N SER A 12 79.35 10.41 -26.53
CA SER A 12 79.35 11.80 -27.03
C SER A 12 78.18 12.59 -26.40
N ARG A 13 78.42 13.85 -26.10
CA ARG A 13 77.43 14.75 -25.50
C ARG A 13 76.25 14.99 -26.44
N VAL A 14 76.45 14.92 -27.74
CA VAL A 14 75.37 15.15 -28.76
C VAL A 14 74.42 13.97 -28.83
N ALA A 15 74.93 12.72 -28.80
CA ALA A 15 74.07 11.53 -28.82
C ALA A 15 73.19 11.42 -27.58
N ARG A 16 73.67 11.89 -26.43
CA ARG A 16 72.79 11.94 -25.18
C ARG A 16 71.75 13.00 -25.24
N PHE A 17 71.94 14.11 -25.97
CA PHE A 17 70.94 15.18 -26.11
C PHE A 17 69.81 14.77 -27.06
N VAL A 18 70.11 14.17 -28.21
CA VAL A 18 69.17 13.68 -29.19
C VAL A 18 68.34 12.52 -28.62
N LEU A 19 68.94 11.59 -27.86
CA LEU A 19 68.20 10.49 -27.22
C LEU A 19 67.29 10.98 -26.13
N ARG A 20 67.60 12.02 -25.34
CA ARG A 20 66.74 12.63 -24.34
C ARG A 20 65.58 13.36 -24.96
N ILE A 21 65.72 14.06 -26.08
CA ILE A 21 64.67 14.73 -26.81
C ILE A 21 63.69 13.68 -27.41
N GLY A 22 64.21 12.61 -28.02
CA GLY A 22 63.45 11.53 -28.60
C GLY A 22 62.57 10.79 -27.54
N VAL A 23 63.17 10.47 -26.39
CA VAL A 23 62.45 9.81 -25.29
C VAL A 23 61.37 10.76 -24.68
N PHE A 24 61.65 12.06 -24.55
CA PHE A 24 60.67 13.04 -24.04
C PHE A 24 59.54 13.26 -25.03
N ALA A 25 59.80 13.28 -26.34
CA ALA A 25 58.75 13.39 -27.39
C ALA A 25 57.87 12.14 -27.42
N ILE A 26 58.41 10.93 -27.29
CA ILE A 26 57.62 9.68 -27.25
C ILE A 26 56.80 9.59 -25.97
N CYS A 27 57.33 9.98 -24.81
CA CYS A 27 56.57 10.02 -23.56
C CYS A 27 55.43 11.07 -23.60
N LEU A 28 55.67 12.21 -24.26
CA LEU A 28 54.64 13.26 -24.39
C LEU A 28 53.51 12.83 -25.35
N THR A 29 53.83 12.13 -26.45
CA THR A 29 52.83 11.61 -27.39
C THR A 29 51.98 10.47 -26.78
N ILE A 30 52.56 9.60 -25.96
CA ILE A 30 51.86 8.56 -25.23
C ILE A 30 50.94 9.19 -24.15
N ALA A 31 51.43 10.20 -23.41
CA ALA A 31 50.63 10.90 -22.41
C ALA A 31 49.45 11.66 -23.04
N LEU A 32 49.64 12.32 -24.17
CA LEU A 32 48.56 13.00 -24.90
C LEU A 32 47.58 12.00 -25.52
N GLY A 33 48.02 10.83 -25.97
CA GLY A 33 47.17 9.75 -26.46
C GLY A 33 46.29 9.14 -25.37
N VAL A 34 46.80 8.94 -24.16
CA VAL A 34 46.05 8.41 -23.01
C VAL A 34 45.06 9.45 -22.48
N LEU A 35 45.43 10.75 -22.47
CA LEU A 35 44.52 11.84 -22.08
C LEU A 35 43.40 12.04 -23.12
N GLY A 36 43.70 11.87 -24.42
CA GLY A 36 42.70 11.93 -25.49
C GLY A 36 41.73 10.76 -25.43
N GLN A 37 42.19 9.55 -25.13
CA GLN A 37 41.31 8.38 -24.97
C GLN A 37 40.41 8.47 -23.71
N SER A 38 40.94 9.01 -22.61
CA SER A 38 40.12 9.25 -21.41
C SER A 38 39.07 10.35 -21.62
N ALA A 39 39.42 11.42 -22.36
CA ALA A 39 38.44 12.47 -22.72
C ALA A 39 37.36 11.98 -23.70
N LEU A 40 37.72 11.15 -24.68
CA LEU A 40 36.78 10.52 -25.61
C LEU A 40 35.90 9.47 -24.91
N ALA A 41 36.46 8.72 -23.96
CA ALA A 41 35.68 7.78 -23.13
C ALA A 41 34.75 8.49 -22.14
N GLN A 42 35.10 9.66 -21.63
CA GLN A 42 34.21 10.50 -20.84
C GLN A 42 33.13 11.18 -21.69
N GLN A 43 33.46 11.64 -22.91
CA GLN A 43 32.45 12.16 -23.83
C GLN A 43 31.50 11.06 -24.35
N SER A 44 31.97 9.83 -24.56
CA SER A 44 31.10 8.71 -24.94
C SER A 44 30.19 8.23 -23.78
N ARG A 45 30.59 8.42 -22.53
CA ARG A 45 29.73 8.19 -21.36
C ARG A 45 28.69 9.31 -21.17
N ALA A 46 28.97 10.54 -21.60
CA ALA A 46 28.02 11.66 -21.56
C ALA A 46 26.97 11.62 -22.66
N ALA A 47 27.06 10.71 -23.63
CA ALA A 47 26.10 10.54 -24.72
C ALA A 47 25.24 9.27 -24.59
N VAL A 48 25.10 8.69 -23.39
CA VAL A 48 23.90 7.91 -23.09
C VAL A 48 22.77 8.92 -23.12
N ARG A 49 21.95 8.90 -24.18
CA ARG A 49 20.69 9.65 -24.23
C ARG A 49 19.94 9.31 -22.95
N GLN A 50 19.91 10.22 -22.00
CA GLN A 50 19.02 10.11 -20.87
C GLN A 50 17.62 10.02 -21.49
N GLN A 51 16.97 8.88 -21.36
CA GLN A 51 15.62 8.69 -21.84
C GLN A 51 14.75 9.71 -21.12
N THR A 52 14.24 10.70 -21.82
CA THR A 52 13.35 11.70 -21.23
C THR A 52 11.96 11.09 -21.17
N PHE A 53 11.55 10.71 -19.99
CA PHE A 53 10.19 10.25 -19.74
C PHE A 53 9.23 11.47 -19.72
N PRO A 54 7.99 11.31 -20.16
CA PRO A 54 7.01 12.39 -20.10
C PRO A 54 6.46 12.61 -18.69
N ILE A 55 6.79 11.75 -17.73
CA ILE A 55 6.35 11.81 -16.33
C ILE A 55 7.27 12.74 -15.55
N THR A 56 6.68 13.72 -14.87
CA THR A 56 7.36 14.65 -13.95
C THR A 56 6.74 14.67 -12.55
N HIS A 57 5.56 14.04 -12.38
CA HIS A 57 4.87 13.89 -11.11
C HIS A 57 4.57 12.41 -10.85
N ILE A 58 5.08 11.89 -9.76
CA ILE A 58 4.84 10.52 -9.29
C ILE A 58 4.10 10.60 -7.96
N ILE A 59 2.94 9.94 -7.87
CA ILE A 59 2.09 9.96 -6.69
C ILE A 59 1.89 8.54 -6.19
N PHE A 60 2.27 8.26 -4.95
CA PHE A 60 1.97 7.03 -4.22
C PHE A 60 0.76 7.29 -3.33
N MET A 61 -0.40 6.80 -3.75
CA MET A 61 -1.66 6.88 -3.00
C MET A 61 -1.85 5.57 -2.25
N ILE A 62 -1.64 5.60 -0.93
CA ILE A 62 -1.52 4.40 -0.11
C ILE A 62 -2.76 4.25 0.76
N LYS A 63 -3.41 3.10 0.63
CA LYS A 63 -4.59 2.66 1.37
C LYS A 63 -4.22 1.56 2.36
N GLU A 64 -5.17 1.21 3.22
CA GLU A 64 -4.93 0.31 4.34
C GLU A 64 -5.63 -1.03 4.18
N ASN A 65 -4.85 -2.07 4.40
CA ASN A 65 -5.15 -3.41 4.86
C ASN A 65 -6.14 -4.19 3.99
N ARG A 66 -5.75 -4.52 2.74
CA ARG A 66 -6.52 -5.45 1.88
C ARG A 66 -5.60 -6.35 1.05
N SER A 67 -5.98 -7.64 0.93
CA SER A 67 -5.32 -8.53 -0.02
C SER A 67 -5.83 -8.32 -1.44
N PHE A 68 -5.06 -8.79 -2.43
CA PHE A 68 -5.48 -8.75 -3.83
C PHE A 68 -6.77 -9.54 -4.06
N ASP A 69 -6.87 -10.76 -3.54
CA ASP A 69 -8.08 -11.58 -3.69
C ASP A 69 -9.30 -10.96 -3.00
N ASN A 70 -9.11 -10.20 -1.91
CA ASN A 70 -10.20 -9.50 -1.25
C ASN A 70 -10.79 -8.39 -2.13
N MET A 71 -9.95 -7.58 -2.80
CA MET A 71 -10.39 -6.41 -3.59
C MET A 71 -10.67 -6.76 -5.05
N PHE A 72 -9.74 -7.47 -5.71
CA PHE A 72 -9.75 -7.70 -7.15
C PHE A 72 -9.73 -9.18 -7.55
N GLY A 73 -9.88 -10.12 -6.61
CA GLY A 73 -9.92 -11.54 -6.94
C GLY A 73 -11.08 -11.94 -7.85
N ALA A 74 -12.17 -11.13 -7.89
CA ALA A 74 -13.27 -11.28 -8.83
C ALA A 74 -13.11 -10.46 -10.13
N PHE A 75 -11.98 -9.76 -10.32
CA PHE A 75 -11.76 -8.92 -11.51
C PHE A 75 -11.54 -9.81 -12.75
N PRO A 76 -12.27 -9.57 -13.87
CA PRO A 76 -12.18 -10.41 -15.05
C PRO A 76 -10.75 -10.42 -15.65
N GLY A 77 -10.19 -11.63 -15.79
CA GLY A 77 -8.86 -11.83 -16.37
C GLY A 77 -7.70 -11.77 -15.37
N ALA A 78 -7.91 -11.29 -14.15
CA ALA A 78 -6.89 -11.29 -13.12
C ALA A 78 -6.65 -12.70 -12.53
N ARG A 79 -5.46 -12.94 -11.99
CA ARG A 79 -5.13 -14.15 -11.22
C ARG A 79 -5.77 -14.09 -9.84
N GLY A 80 -7.10 -14.16 -9.79
CA GLY A 80 -7.87 -14.14 -8.58
C GLY A 80 -8.44 -15.51 -8.22
N ALA A 81 -8.85 -15.67 -6.94
CA ALA A 81 -9.56 -16.84 -6.45
C ALA A 81 -10.92 -16.47 -5.91
N THR A 82 -11.90 -17.40 -6.03
CA THR A 82 -13.24 -17.27 -5.44
C THR A 82 -13.46 -18.28 -4.31
N SER A 83 -12.45 -19.10 -4.01
CA SER A 83 -12.44 -20.08 -2.93
C SER A 83 -11.03 -20.31 -2.43
N GLY A 84 -10.88 -20.80 -1.21
CA GLY A 84 -9.58 -21.10 -0.62
C GLY A 84 -9.63 -22.22 0.39
N PRO A 85 -8.51 -22.98 0.56
CA PRO A 85 -8.40 -24.00 1.59
C PRO A 85 -8.23 -23.38 2.99
N ILE A 86 -8.73 -24.08 4.00
CA ILE A 86 -8.46 -23.81 5.41
C ILE A 86 -7.56 -24.90 6.02
N SER A 87 -7.09 -24.67 7.24
CA SER A 87 -6.14 -25.54 7.94
C SER A 87 -6.57 -27.01 8.05
N THR A 88 -7.87 -27.30 7.95
CA THR A 88 -8.42 -28.67 7.97
C THR A 88 -8.42 -29.36 6.59
N GLY A 89 -8.02 -28.63 5.53
CA GLY A 89 -8.10 -29.09 4.15
C GLY A 89 -9.48 -28.89 3.49
N GLN A 90 -10.46 -28.37 4.22
CA GLN A 90 -11.74 -27.96 3.62
C GLN A 90 -11.52 -26.72 2.74
N VAL A 91 -12.24 -26.64 1.62
CA VAL A 91 -12.26 -25.48 0.74
C VAL A 91 -13.51 -24.65 1.03
N LEU A 92 -13.31 -23.37 1.35
CA LEU A 92 -14.39 -22.40 1.54
C LEU A 92 -14.57 -21.55 0.29
N GLN A 93 -15.82 -21.22 -0.05
CA GLN A 93 -16.11 -20.16 -1.02
C GLN A 93 -15.87 -18.80 -0.33
N LEU A 94 -15.23 -17.86 -1.02
CA LEU A 94 -15.07 -16.51 -0.48
C LEU A 94 -16.44 -15.85 -0.41
N GLN A 95 -16.83 -15.46 0.80
CA GLN A 95 -18.09 -14.75 1.03
C GLN A 95 -17.97 -13.28 0.62
N ARG A 96 -19.12 -12.59 0.45
CA ARG A 96 -19.07 -11.15 0.15
C ARG A 96 -18.53 -10.37 1.34
N THR A 97 -17.52 -9.53 1.12
CA THR A 97 -17.00 -8.63 2.15
C THR A 97 -18.01 -7.51 2.43
N PRO A 98 -18.35 -7.22 3.68
CA PRO A 98 -19.16 -6.04 4.02
C PRO A 98 -18.37 -4.75 3.80
N ASP A 99 -19.05 -3.66 3.45
CA ASP A 99 -18.43 -2.33 3.28
C ASP A 99 -17.66 -1.90 4.54
N VAL A 100 -18.27 -2.12 5.70
CA VAL A 100 -17.69 -1.88 7.01
C VAL A 100 -17.46 -3.20 7.70
N MET A 101 -16.21 -3.49 8.02
CA MET A 101 -15.84 -4.74 8.68
C MET A 101 -16.25 -4.73 10.16
N PRO A 102 -16.83 -5.83 10.68
CA PRO A 102 -17.23 -5.91 12.08
C PRO A 102 -16.05 -6.02 13.06
N ARG A 103 -14.86 -6.33 12.56
CA ARG A 103 -13.60 -6.45 13.31
C ARG A 103 -12.43 -6.33 12.36
N ASP A 104 -11.29 -5.96 12.87
CA ASP A 104 -10.01 -6.11 12.18
C ASP A 104 -9.56 -7.57 12.20
N LEU A 105 -8.55 -7.92 11.41
CA LEU A 105 -8.01 -9.27 11.31
C LEU A 105 -6.52 -9.26 11.68
N CYS A 106 -6.03 -10.38 12.20
CA CYS A 106 -4.62 -10.47 12.55
C CYS A 106 -3.74 -10.51 11.29
N HIS A 107 -2.89 -9.50 11.14
CA HIS A 107 -1.91 -9.36 10.05
C HIS A 107 -0.50 -9.02 10.56
N THR A 108 -0.21 -9.37 11.83
CA THR A 108 1.14 -9.24 12.38
C THR A 108 2.12 -10.18 11.68
N TRP A 109 3.42 -9.98 11.91
CA TRP A 109 4.49 -10.86 11.45
C TRP A 109 4.17 -12.35 11.67
N ASN A 110 3.79 -12.71 12.88
CA ASN A 110 3.47 -14.10 13.21
C ASN A 110 2.22 -14.61 12.50
N CYS A 111 1.18 -13.76 12.38
CA CYS A 111 -0.06 -14.14 11.70
C CYS A 111 0.19 -14.40 10.21
N ASN A 112 0.97 -13.55 9.55
CA ASN A 112 1.31 -13.74 8.12
C ASN A 112 2.15 -15.01 7.91
N ILE A 113 3.14 -15.28 8.77
CA ILE A 113 3.92 -16.52 8.68
C ILE A 113 3.04 -17.76 8.84
N VAL A 114 2.08 -17.73 9.78
CA VAL A 114 1.10 -18.83 9.97
C VAL A 114 0.21 -18.95 8.74
N ALA A 115 -0.37 -17.86 8.25
CA ALA A 115 -1.31 -17.84 7.13
C ALA A 115 -0.69 -18.37 5.83
N ILE A 116 0.52 -17.92 5.52
CA ILE A 116 1.30 -18.32 4.32
C ILE A 116 1.70 -19.81 4.40
N ASP A 117 1.98 -20.33 5.60
CA ASP A 117 2.29 -21.75 5.86
C ASP A 117 3.33 -22.35 4.87
N GLY A 118 4.44 -21.65 4.69
CA GLY A 118 5.51 -22.06 3.76
C GLY A 118 5.07 -22.11 2.30
N GLY A 119 4.09 -21.29 1.92
CA GLY A 119 3.55 -21.16 0.57
C GLY A 119 2.31 -22.01 0.28
N ARG A 120 1.74 -22.71 1.27
CA ARG A 120 0.48 -23.46 1.08
C ARG A 120 -0.75 -22.57 1.10
N MET A 121 -0.66 -21.38 1.68
CA MET A 121 -1.73 -20.38 1.73
C MET A 121 -3.04 -20.92 2.35
N ASP A 122 -2.98 -21.76 3.36
CA ASP A 122 -4.11 -22.56 3.85
C ASP A 122 -4.38 -22.42 5.36
N LYS A 123 -3.77 -21.42 6.05
CA LYS A 123 -3.91 -21.27 7.50
C LYS A 123 -4.37 -19.89 7.97
N TRP A 124 -5.06 -19.13 7.14
CA TRP A 124 -5.68 -17.87 7.57
C TRP A 124 -6.72 -18.07 8.69
N ASP A 125 -7.45 -19.20 8.63
CA ASP A 125 -8.49 -19.54 9.61
C ASP A 125 -8.00 -19.73 11.03
N ILE A 126 -6.73 -20.00 11.22
CA ILE A 126 -6.10 -20.22 12.54
C ILE A 126 -5.12 -19.13 12.94
N THR A 127 -5.07 -18.01 12.18
CA THR A 127 -4.32 -16.83 12.63
C THR A 127 -4.91 -16.33 13.94
N VAL A 128 -4.09 -16.22 14.96
CA VAL A 128 -4.55 -15.97 16.33
C VAL A 128 -4.31 -14.51 16.70
N GLY A 129 -5.37 -13.78 16.82
CA GLY A 129 -5.49 -12.66 17.73
C GLY A 129 -6.41 -13.04 18.89
N ASP A 130 -6.74 -12.13 19.77
CA ASP A 130 -7.92 -12.29 20.61
C ASP A 130 -9.19 -12.34 19.73
N ALA A 131 -10.37 -12.54 20.34
CA ALA A 131 -11.63 -12.64 19.60
C ALA A 131 -11.92 -11.43 18.70
N THR A 132 -11.24 -10.30 18.87
CA THR A 132 -11.43 -9.07 18.10
C THR A 132 -10.64 -9.07 16.79
N PHE A 133 -9.64 -9.95 16.64
CA PHE A 133 -8.77 -10.06 15.46
C PHE A 133 -8.82 -11.42 14.78
N ALA A 134 -9.62 -12.36 15.27
CA ALA A 134 -9.69 -13.71 14.72
C ALA A 134 -10.36 -13.73 13.35
N CYS A 135 -9.75 -14.45 12.39
CA CYS A 135 -10.39 -14.76 11.11
C CYS A 135 -11.65 -15.59 11.33
N ASN A 136 -11.53 -16.71 12.06
CA ASN A 136 -12.64 -17.58 12.38
C ASN A 136 -13.21 -17.24 13.77
N LEU A 137 -14.40 -16.65 13.79
CA LEU A 137 -15.15 -16.41 15.03
C LEU A 137 -16.47 -17.17 14.96
N ASN A 138 -16.56 -18.30 15.71
CA ASN A 138 -17.76 -19.13 15.77
C ASN A 138 -18.27 -19.62 14.39
N GLY A 139 -17.37 -19.96 13.48
CA GLY A 139 -17.68 -20.42 12.12
C GLY A 139 -17.91 -19.29 11.11
N ASP A 140 -17.70 -18.04 11.50
CA ASP A 140 -17.61 -16.91 10.59
C ASP A 140 -16.14 -16.69 10.18
N TYR A 141 -15.79 -17.12 8.97
CA TYR A 141 -14.44 -17.02 8.39
C TYR A 141 -14.29 -15.69 7.64
N LEU A 142 -14.29 -14.58 8.36
CA LEU A 142 -14.33 -13.23 7.78
C LEU A 142 -13.15 -12.94 6.84
N CYS A 143 -11.97 -13.49 7.09
CA CYS A 143 -10.80 -13.33 6.24
C CYS A 143 -10.97 -13.99 4.86
N TYR A 144 -11.85 -15.01 4.71
CA TYR A 144 -12.22 -15.61 3.44
C TYR A 144 -13.39 -14.85 2.82
N SER A 145 -13.17 -13.58 2.52
CA SER A 145 -14.19 -12.72 1.92
C SER A 145 -13.63 -11.86 0.79
N GLN A 146 -14.51 -11.43 -0.14
CA GLN A 146 -14.15 -10.80 -1.39
C GLN A 146 -15.20 -9.77 -1.79
N TYR A 147 -14.77 -8.61 -2.29
CA TYR A 147 -15.62 -7.63 -2.93
C TYR A 147 -15.96 -8.04 -4.37
N GLN A 148 -17.08 -7.57 -4.86
CA GLN A 148 -17.52 -7.71 -6.25
C GLN A 148 -17.49 -6.34 -6.94
N GLN A 149 -17.54 -6.31 -8.27
CA GLN A 149 -17.57 -5.06 -9.05
C GLN A 149 -18.67 -4.09 -8.56
N ALA A 150 -19.82 -4.61 -8.13
CA ALA A 150 -20.91 -3.77 -7.62
C ALA A 150 -20.59 -3.10 -6.27
N ASP A 151 -19.60 -3.64 -5.53
CA ASP A 151 -19.15 -3.09 -4.26
C ASP A 151 -18.06 -2.03 -4.44
N LEU A 152 -17.28 -2.13 -5.52
CA LEU A 152 -16.11 -1.29 -5.84
C LEU A 152 -16.16 -0.77 -7.29
N PRO A 153 -17.27 -0.13 -7.72
CA PRO A 153 -17.47 0.19 -9.13
C PRO A 153 -16.41 1.14 -9.71
N ASN A 154 -15.92 2.08 -8.91
CA ASN A 154 -14.92 3.06 -9.35
C ASN A 154 -13.53 2.43 -9.43
N TYR A 155 -13.12 1.62 -8.45
CA TYR A 155 -11.86 0.89 -8.50
C TYR A 155 -11.80 -0.08 -9.68
N PHE A 156 -12.90 -0.82 -9.94
CA PHE A 156 -12.98 -1.68 -11.12
C PHE A 156 -12.92 -0.87 -12.43
N THR A 157 -13.47 0.34 -12.44
CA THR A 157 -13.38 1.24 -13.60
C THR A 157 -11.95 1.73 -13.82
N TYR A 158 -11.23 2.15 -12.77
CA TYR A 158 -9.82 2.50 -12.89
C TYR A 158 -8.98 1.30 -13.37
N ALA A 159 -9.15 0.14 -12.76
CA ALA A 159 -8.43 -1.09 -13.13
C ALA A 159 -8.70 -1.53 -14.58
N SER A 160 -9.94 -1.35 -15.09
CA SER A 160 -10.29 -1.69 -16.48
C SER A 160 -9.86 -0.63 -17.50
N THR A 161 -9.61 0.59 -17.06
CA THR A 161 -9.18 1.69 -17.95
C THR A 161 -7.67 1.78 -18.07
N PHE A 162 -6.97 1.56 -16.98
CA PHE A 162 -5.52 1.66 -16.85
C PHE A 162 -4.88 0.28 -16.63
N THR A 163 -3.82 0.18 -15.87
CA THR A 163 -3.16 -1.11 -15.57
C THR A 163 -3.46 -1.57 -14.16
N LEU A 164 -3.98 -2.81 -14.01
CA LEU A 164 -4.06 -3.54 -12.76
C LEU A 164 -2.84 -4.46 -12.63
N ALA A 165 -2.14 -4.47 -11.49
CA ALA A 165 -1.09 -5.42 -11.22
C ALA A 165 -1.61 -6.56 -10.33
N ASP A 166 -1.62 -7.80 -10.83
CA ASP A 166 -2.12 -8.98 -10.12
C ASP A 166 -1.00 -9.85 -9.51
N ASN A 167 0.23 -9.31 -9.53
CA ASN A 167 1.41 -9.95 -8.94
C ASN A 167 2.23 -8.92 -8.14
N TYR A 168 1.52 -8.07 -7.40
CA TYR A 168 2.07 -7.07 -6.50
C TYR A 168 1.93 -7.53 -5.05
N PHE A 169 3.01 -7.46 -4.28
CA PHE A 169 3.09 -8.00 -2.93
C PHE A 169 3.40 -6.88 -1.92
N SER A 170 2.93 -7.03 -0.69
CA SER A 170 3.51 -6.25 0.42
C SER A 170 4.98 -6.63 0.59
N SER A 171 5.84 -5.70 1.01
CA SER A 171 7.29 -5.92 0.98
C SER A 171 7.78 -6.81 2.11
N ILE A 172 7.00 -6.92 3.18
CA ILE A 172 7.38 -7.66 4.39
C ILE A 172 6.17 -8.40 4.97
N HIS A 173 6.42 -9.56 5.63
CA HIS A 173 5.39 -10.33 6.36
C HIS A 173 4.92 -9.61 7.63
N ALA A 174 4.57 -8.33 7.58
CA ALA A 174 4.30 -7.56 8.78
C ALA A 174 3.08 -6.65 8.62
N THR A 175 2.80 -5.90 9.65
CA THR A 175 1.75 -4.89 9.71
C THR A 175 2.08 -3.66 8.86
N SER A 176 1.19 -2.68 8.87
CA SER A 176 1.27 -1.45 8.08
C SER A 176 2.59 -0.71 8.25
N ASN A 177 3.05 -0.44 9.49
CA ASN A 177 4.21 0.42 9.70
C ASN A 177 5.47 -0.01 8.90
N PRO A 178 6.01 -1.26 9.02
CA PRO A 178 7.18 -1.64 8.24
C PRO A 178 6.92 -1.68 6.73
N ASN A 179 5.69 -1.95 6.27
CA ASN A 179 5.32 -1.86 4.85
C ASN A 179 5.33 -0.41 4.35
N HIS A 180 4.86 0.56 5.15
CA HIS A 180 5.00 1.98 4.85
C HIS A 180 6.47 2.42 4.80
N VAL A 181 7.34 1.91 5.69
CA VAL A 181 8.79 2.19 5.63
C VAL A 181 9.38 1.74 4.30
N TYR A 182 8.97 0.59 3.76
CA TYR A 182 9.40 0.13 2.43
C TYR A 182 9.01 1.09 1.31
N THR A 183 7.92 1.85 1.42
CA THR A 183 7.51 2.82 0.40
C THR A 183 8.38 4.08 0.36
N VAL A 184 9.22 4.30 1.36
CA VAL A 184 10.15 5.44 1.42
C VAL A 184 11.61 5.03 1.41
N ALA A 185 11.95 3.76 1.78
CA ALA A 185 13.34 3.37 1.98
C ALA A 185 13.74 2.02 1.35
N ALA A 186 12.83 1.26 0.72
CA ALA A 186 13.11 -0.09 0.20
C ALA A 186 13.74 -1.05 1.23
N THR A 187 13.55 -0.77 2.51
CA THR A 187 13.93 -1.57 3.67
C THR A 187 12.99 -1.21 4.82
N SER A 188 12.85 -2.08 5.81
CA SER A 188 12.21 -1.73 7.09
C SER A 188 13.24 -1.48 8.20
N ASP A 189 14.54 -1.50 7.89
CA ASP A 189 15.63 -1.52 8.88
C ASP A 189 15.42 -2.59 9.97
N SER A 190 14.92 -3.73 9.55
CA SER A 190 14.55 -4.89 10.41
C SER A 190 13.31 -4.68 11.30
N ILE A 191 12.57 -3.59 11.17
CA ILE A 191 11.29 -3.38 11.85
C ILE A 191 10.28 -4.41 11.32
N ILE A 192 9.61 -5.13 12.24
CA ILE A 192 8.63 -6.19 11.92
C ILE A 192 7.26 -5.98 12.57
N GLY A 193 7.02 -4.84 13.17
CA GLY A 193 5.76 -4.58 13.86
C GLY A 193 5.42 -3.11 13.98
N GLN A 194 4.22 -2.86 14.43
CA GLN A 194 3.74 -1.52 14.76
C GLN A 194 4.41 -1.03 16.04
N ALA A 195 4.66 0.26 16.15
CA ALA A 195 5.15 0.85 17.38
C ALA A 195 4.12 0.69 18.51
N HIS A 196 4.58 0.18 19.65
CA HIS A 196 3.81 0.13 20.89
C HIS A 196 3.95 1.47 21.61
N LEU A 197 3.07 2.42 21.26
CA LEU A 197 3.08 3.75 21.86
C LEU A 197 2.60 3.69 23.32
N GLN A 198 3.41 4.21 24.23
CA GLN A 198 3.01 4.39 25.63
C GLN A 198 2.40 5.78 25.77
N SER A 199 1.11 5.85 26.08
CA SER A 199 0.46 7.15 26.34
C SER A 199 0.53 7.49 27.83
N ASN A 200 1.55 8.20 28.26
CA ASN A 200 1.58 8.80 29.59
C ASN A 200 0.83 10.17 29.65
N GLY A 201 -0.15 10.37 28.74
CA GLY A 201 -0.91 11.60 28.62
C GLY A 201 -0.21 12.71 27.83
N LEU A 202 0.91 12.41 27.21
CA LEU A 202 1.54 13.23 26.20
C LEU A 202 0.97 12.85 24.83
N THR A 203 0.81 13.81 23.98
CA THR A 203 0.26 13.76 22.62
C THR A 203 0.66 12.48 21.87
N GLY A 204 -0.27 11.83 21.17
CA GLY A 204 -0.05 10.58 20.44
C GLY A 204 0.88 10.75 19.24
N GLU A 205 2.11 11.26 19.47
CA GLU A 205 3.16 11.34 18.47
C GLU A 205 3.84 9.98 18.32
N SER A 206 4.19 9.61 17.10
CA SER A 206 4.86 8.36 16.75
C SER A 206 6.36 8.56 16.47
N GLY A 207 7.08 7.47 16.24
CA GLY A 207 8.47 7.50 15.84
C GLY A 207 9.39 8.18 16.85
N CYS A 208 10.28 9.04 16.36
CA CYS A 208 11.31 9.73 17.15
C CYS A 208 10.77 10.72 18.18
N GLN A 209 9.49 11.09 18.10
CA GLN A 209 8.83 12.00 19.04
C GLN A 209 7.90 11.28 20.01
N SER A 210 7.82 9.95 19.95
CA SER A 210 6.99 9.16 20.86
C SER A 210 7.51 9.24 22.31
N ASP A 211 6.66 8.81 23.26
CA ASP A 211 7.07 8.69 24.66
C ASP A 211 8.34 7.81 24.77
N PRO A 212 9.32 8.18 25.59
CA PRO A 212 10.57 7.42 25.75
C PRO A 212 10.39 5.94 26.17
N ALA A 213 9.22 5.56 26.66
CA ALA A 213 8.88 4.17 26.98
C ALA A 213 8.27 3.41 25.80
N SER A 214 8.03 4.06 24.66
CA SER A 214 7.53 3.42 23.45
C SER A 214 8.56 2.48 22.86
N THR A 215 8.08 1.40 22.25
CA THR A 215 8.94 0.36 21.65
C THR A 215 8.37 -0.10 20.33
N VAL A 216 9.23 -0.67 19.47
CA VAL A 216 8.83 -1.36 18.25
C VAL A 216 9.55 -2.69 18.11
N ASN A 217 8.89 -3.69 17.54
CA ASN A 217 9.50 -5.00 17.33
C ASN A 217 10.47 -4.96 16.14
N VAL A 218 11.71 -5.42 16.39
CA VAL A 218 12.78 -5.52 15.39
C VAL A 218 13.33 -6.94 15.37
N LEU A 219 13.52 -7.51 14.19
CA LEU A 219 14.11 -8.83 14.01
C LEU A 219 15.64 -8.72 13.92
N ALA A 220 16.32 -9.21 14.95
CA ALA A 220 17.79 -9.27 14.95
C ALA A 220 18.32 -10.37 14.00
N ALA A 221 19.57 -10.23 13.56
CA ALA A 221 20.21 -11.18 12.63
C ALA A 221 20.30 -12.63 13.17
N ASN A 222 20.22 -12.83 14.48
CA ASN A 222 20.20 -14.15 15.11
C ASN A 222 18.78 -14.74 15.27
N GLY A 223 17.74 -14.01 14.79
CA GLY A 223 16.33 -14.40 14.86
C GLY A 223 15.60 -13.96 16.13
N ASP A 224 16.28 -13.29 17.08
CA ASP A 224 15.63 -12.75 18.27
C ASP A 224 14.79 -11.52 17.93
N ILE A 225 13.66 -11.34 18.62
CA ILE A 225 12.86 -10.12 18.54
C ILE A 225 13.32 -9.17 19.65
N LEU A 226 13.82 -8.01 19.23
CA LEU A 226 14.19 -6.90 20.09
C LEU A 226 13.09 -5.86 20.11
N THR A 227 13.08 -5.02 21.17
CA THR A 227 12.05 -3.97 21.36
C THR A 227 12.71 -2.61 21.62
N PRO A 228 13.48 -2.04 20.65
CA PRO A 228 14.08 -0.73 20.79
C PRO A 228 13.03 0.39 20.75
N PHE A 229 13.48 1.60 21.09
CA PHE A 229 12.72 2.82 20.87
C PHE A 229 12.54 3.06 19.36
N PRO A 230 11.35 3.50 18.87
CA PRO A 230 11.03 3.57 17.45
C PRO A 230 11.65 4.81 16.75
N CYS A 231 12.97 4.94 16.81
CA CYS A 231 13.71 6.01 16.13
C CYS A 231 15.02 5.46 15.58
N PHE A 232 15.13 5.45 14.28
CA PHE A 232 16.21 4.82 13.51
C PHE A 232 16.91 5.86 12.64
N ASP A 233 17.99 5.49 11.98
CA ASP A 233 18.70 6.41 11.07
C ASP A 233 19.25 5.63 9.86
N PHE A 234 18.44 5.53 8.82
CA PHE A 234 18.76 4.85 7.57
C PHE A 234 18.46 5.74 6.37
N THR A 235 19.13 5.49 5.25
CA THR A 235 18.92 6.23 4.00
C THR A 235 17.56 5.93 3.42
N SER A 236 16.87 6.96 2.95
CA SER A 236 15.56 6.88 2.32
C SER A 236 15.57 7.50 0.91
N LEU A 237 14.52 7.31 0.14
CA LEU A 237 14.37 7.92 -1.18
C LEU A 237 14.38 9.45 -1.09
N VAL A 238 13.83 10.03 -0.01
CA VAL A 238 13.80 11.50 0.15
C VAL A 238 15.21 12.09 0.23
N ASP A 239 16.19 11.38 0.81
CA ASP A 239 17.59 11.81 0.81
C ASP A 239 18.16 11.90 -0.61
N SER A 240 17.80 10.93 -1.47
CA SER A 240 18.22 10.91 -2.87
C SER A 240 17.56 12.02 -3.68
N LEU A 241 16.29 12.30 -3.40
CA LEU A 241 15.54 13.38 -4.03
C LEU A 241 16.14 14.74 -3.67
N ASP A 242 16.44 14.99 -2.39
CA ASP A 242 17.08 16.21 -1.91
C ASP A 242 18.46 16.41 -2.50
N ALA A 243 19.28 15.35 -2.51
CA ALA A 243 20.61 15.40 -3.12
C ALA A 243 20.57 15.72 -4.63
N ALA A 244 19.48 15.34 -5.31
CA ALA A 244 19.24 15.62 -6.73
C ALA A 244 18.48 16.93 -6.98
N GLY A 245 17.98 17.62 -5.95
CA GLY A 245 17.17 18.81 -6.05
C GLY A 245 15.78 18.55 -6.65
N ILE A 246 15.25 17.33 -6.46
CA ILE A 246 13.92 16.91 -6.90
C ILE A 246 12.93 17.18 -5.77
N SER A 247 11.88 17.94 -6.07
CA SER A 247 10.88 18.31 -5.06
C SER A 247 10.02 17.11 -4.64
N TRP A 248 9.72 17.04 -3.33
CA TRP A 248 8.86 16.00 -2.78
C TRP A 248 7.98 16.52 -1.64
N SER A 249 6.89 15.81 -1.33
CA SER A 249 6.08 16.04 -0.12
C SER A 249 5.38 14.75 0.31
N TYR A 250 5.14 14.67 1.61
CA TYR A 250 4.35 13.61 2.23
C TYR A 250 3.06 14.21 2.79
N TYR A 251 1.92 13.89 2.17
CA TYR A 251 0.59 14.36 2.58
C TYR A 251 -0.04 13.33 3.52
N THR A 252 -0.31 13.73 4.75
CA THR A 252 -0.88 12.86 5.77
C THR A 252 -1.58 13.71 6.84
N PRO A 253 -2.61 13.20 7.55
CA PRO A 253 -3.17 13.90 8.68
C PRO A 253 -2.13 14.15 9.78
N ALA A 254 -2.22 15.29 10.43
CA ALA A 254 -1.32 15.62 11.53
C ALA A 254 -1.37 14.57 12.65
N GLY A 255 -0.22 14.04 13.04
CA GLY A 255 -0.09 13.00 14.08
C GLY A 255 -0.53 11.61 13.64
N SER A 256 -0.62 11.35 12.34
CA SER A 256 -0.91 10.03 11.78
C SER A 256 0.24 9.06 12.05
N SER A 257 -0.08 7.87 12.55
CA SER A 257 0.88 6.77 12.72
C SER A 257 1.31 6.10 11.40
N TYR A 258 0.77 6.54 10.27
CA TYR A 258 1.08 6.02 8.93
C TYR A 258 2.15 6.82 8.18
N ASN A 259 2.88 7.70 8.87
CA ASN A 259 4.02 8.43 8.30
C ASN A 259 5.35 7.81 8.76
N PRO A 260 6.00 6.96 7.95
CA PRO A 260 7.23 6.28 8.33
C PRO A 260 8.43 7.22 8.49
N LEU A 261 8.38 8.43 7.93
CA LEU A 261 9.42 9.45 8.10
C LEU A 261 9.53 9.92 9.56
N GLU A 262 8.50 9.70 10.39
CA GLU A 262 8.55 9.96 11.83
C GLU A 262 9.56 9.07 12.57
N GLU A 263 9.91 7.91 12.00
CA GLU A 263 10.89 6.98 12.58
C GLU A 263 12.32 7.22 12.08
N ILE A 264 12.54 8.11 11.10
CA ILE A 264 13.86 8.42 10.56
C ILE A 264 14.41 9.67 11.26
N ASN A 265 15.42 9.48 12.10
CA ASN A 265 15.93 10.47 13.04
C ASN A 265 16.37 11.79 12.37
N HIS A 266 17.19 11.71 11.31
CA HIS A 266 17.72 12.91 10.65
C HIS A 266 16.64 13.70 9.90
N ILE A 267 15.53 13.07 9.50
CA ILE A 267 14.39 13.73 8.87
C ILE A 267 13.46 14.30 9.95
N ARG A 268 13.01 13.46 10.90
CA ARG A 268 12.02 13.86 11.90
C ARG A 268 12.52 14.95 12.86
N ASN A 269 13.79 14.88 13.23
CA ASN A 269 14.41 15.84 14.14
C ASN A 269 15.04 17.04 13.41
N ASN A 270 14.82 17.20 12.11
CA ASN A 270 15.16 18.40 11.35
C ASN A 270 13.88 19.21 11.08
N PRO A 271 13.58 20.25 11.88
CA PRO A 271 12.33 20.99 11.74
C PRO A 271 12.23 21.79 10.43
N THR A 272 13.34 22.11 9.79
CA THR A 272 13.35 22.79 8.48
C THR A 272 12.87 21.83 7.41
N GLU A 273 13.41 20.62 7.38
CA GLU A 273 13.05 19.53 6.48
C GLU A 273 11.60 19.12 6.69
N TRP A 274 11.25 18.80 7.94
CA TRP A 274 9.92 18.36 8.31
C TRP A 274 8.83 19.35 7.88
N ASN A 275 8.99 20.62 8.24
CA ASN A 275 7.97 21.65 7.94
C ASN A 275 7.90 22.03 6.45
N ALA A 276 8.95 21.76 5.67
CA ALA A 276 8.94 22.03 4.23
C ALA A 276 8.16 20.95 3.45
N HIS A 277 8.17 19.71 3.92
CA HIS A 277 7.75 18.56 3.13
C HIS A 277 6.52 17.81 3.67
N ILE A 278 6.27 17.85 4.99
CA ILE A 278 5.10 17.19 5.58
C ILE A 278 3.89 18.12 5.53
N LYS A 279 2.85 17.69 4.84
CA LYS A 279 1.64 18.47 4.57
C LYS A 279 0.39 17.72 5.05
N ASP A 280 -0.65 18.48 5.39
CA ASP A 280 -1.98 17.94 5.70
C ASP A 280 -2.61 17.35 4.42
N ASP A 281 -3.18 16.13 4.50
CA ASP A 281 -3.79 15.42 3.37
C ASP A 281 -4.94 16.19 2.71
N ASN A 282 -5.63 17.04 3.48
CA ASN A 282 -6.69 17.92 2.97
C ASN A 282 -6.19 18.99 1.96
N GLN A 283 -4.88 19.23 1.89
CA GLN A 283 -4.30 20.17 0.94
C GLN A 283 -4.11 19.56 -0.45
N PHE A 284 -3.98 18.20 -0.53
CA PHE A 284 -3.60 17.52 -1.74
C PHE A 284 -4.50 17.85 -2.95
N ALA A 285 -5.83 17.78 -2.78
CA ALA A 285 -6.76 18.04 -3.88
C ALA A 285 -6.61 19.45 -4.46
N ASN A 286 -6.36 20.45 -3.61
CA ASN A 286 -6.15 21.84 -4.06
C ASN A 286 -4.81 22.00 -4.78
N ASP A 287 -3.73 21.42 -4.23
CA ASP A 287 -2.40 21.45 -4.84
C ASP A 287 -2.42 20.72 -6.20
N ALA A 288 -3.08 19.56 -6.27
CA ALA A 288 -3.25 18.78 -7.48
C ALA A 288 -4.00 19.54 -8.57
N ALA A 289 -5.19 20.09 -8.24
CA ALA A 289 -6.02 20.83 -9.22
C ALA A 289 -5.36 22.12 -9.71
N SER A 290 -4.46 22.70 -8.90
CA SER A 290 -3.73 23.93 -9.23
C SER A 290 -2.41 23.68 -9.95
N GLY A 291 -2.01 22.40 -10.18
CA GLY A 291 -0.73 22.04 -10.77
C GLY A 291 0.48 22.34 -9.87
N ASN A 292 0.29 22.35 -8.55
CA ASN A 292 1.31 22.69 -7.55
C ASN A 292 1.88 21.47 -6.82
N LEU A 293 1.64 20.26 -7.33
CA LEU A 293 2.24 19.05 -6.75
C LEU A 293 3.75 19.04 -6.95
N PRO A 294 4.53 18.54 -5.98
CA PRO A 294 5.95 18.29 -6.19
C PRO A 294 6.18 17.11 -7.16
N ALA A 295 7.43 16.87 -7.51
CA ALA A 295 7.80 15.80 -8.43
C ALA A 295 7.51 14.41 -7.85
N VAL A 296 7.66 14.21 -6.54
CA VAL A 296 7.32 12.94 -5.88
C VAL A 296 6.41 13.24 -4.69
N THR A 297 5.30 12.53 -4.62
CA THR A 297 4.26 12.73 -3.60
C THR A 297 3.85 11.40 -2.98
N TRP A 298 3.92 11.30 -1.66
CA TRP A 298 3.19 10.29 -0.89
C TRP A 298 1.88 10.91 -0.41
N LEU A 299 0.79 10.20 -0.61
CA LEU A 299 -0.53 10.57 -0.14
C LEU A 299 -1.11 9.44 0.69
N VAL A 300 -1.13 9.63 1.99
CA VAL A 300 -1.64 8.68 2.98
C VAL A 300 -2.75 9.36 3.76
N THR A 301 -3.89 8.72 3.80
CA THR A 301 -5.09 9.30 4.37
C THR A 301 -5.30 8.92 5.84
N GLY A 302 -6.17 9.67 6.52
CA GLY A 302 -6.59 9.33 7.88
C GLY A 302 -7.56 8.13 7.92
N ASP A 303 -7.70 7.54 9.11
CA ASP A 303 -8.46 6.31 9.37
C ASP A 303 -9.84 6.26 8.72
N ASN A 304 -10.60 7.36 8.72
CA ASN A 304 -11.99 7.41 8.25
C ASN A 304 -12.19 6.99 6.80
N VAL A 305 -11.17 7.17 5.96
CA VAL A 305 -11.18 6.95 4.52
C VAL A 305 -9.98 6.10 4.06
N SER A 306 -9.20 5.57 5.00
CA SER A 306 -8.05 4.70 4.73
C SER A 306 -8.46 3.31 4.23
N GLU A 307 -9.68 2.87 4.51
CA GLU A 307 -10.21 1.52 4.29
C GLU A 307 -9.75 0.47 5.30
N HIS A 308 -8.90 0.88 6.25
CA HIS A 308 -8.56 0.00 7.37
C HIS A 308 -9.83 -0.58 8.03
N PRO A 309 -9.95 -1.89 8.26
CA PRO A 309 -11.04 -2.42 9.09
C PRO A 309 -11.06 -1.75 10.48
N ALA A 310 -12.17 -1.23 10.95
CA ALA A 310 -13.57 -1.28 10.53
C ALA A 310 -14.08 0.00 9.81
N ASN A 311 -13.28 0.63 8.94
CA ASN A 311 -13.76 1.78 8.17
C ASN A 311 -14.44 1.35 6.87
N SER A 312 -15.24 2.26 6.28
CA SER A 312 -16.00 2.02 5.06
C SER A 312 -15.10 2.09 3.83
N VAL A 313 -15.04 1.01 3.04
CA VAL A 313 -14.34 1.00 1.76
C VAL A 313 -15.04 1.90 0.74
N CYS A 314 -16.36 2.04 0.81
CA CYS A 314 -17.08 2.99 -0.03
C CYS A 314 -16.66 4.45 0.23
N ASN A 315 -16.47 4.83 1.48
CA ASN A 315 -16.00 6.18 1.82
C ASN A 315 -14.55 6.38 1.35
N GLY A 316 -13.70 5.35 1.47
CA GLY A 316 -12.33 5.36 0.95
C GLY A 316 -12.28 5.52 -0.56
N GLU A 317 -13.04 4.69 -1.30
CA GLU A 317 -13.17 4.79 -2.76
C GLU A 317 -13.65 6.18 -3.20
N ASN A 318 -14.64 6.76 -2.50
CA ASN A 318 -15.15 8.11 -2.81
C ASN A 318 -14.10 9.19 -2.57
N TRP A 319 -13.30 9.06 -1.52
CA TRP A 319 -12.21 9.97 -1.24
C TRP A 319 -11.14 9.89 -2.34
N ASP A 320 -10.76 8.68 -2.77
CA ASP A 320 -9.80 8.48 -3.86
C ASP A 320 -10.31 9.07 -5.18
N VAL A 321 -11.60 8.90 -5.48
CA VAL A 321 -12.24 9.53 -6.65
C VAL A 321 -12.09 11.04 -6.61
N GLN A 322 -12.27 11.68 -5.46
CA GLN A 322 -12.11 13.13 -5.32
C GLN A 322 -10.67 13.57 -5.56
N GLN A 323 -9.68 12.85 -4.99
CA GLN A 323 -8.26 13.16 -5.18
C GLN A 323 -7.83 12.96 -6.65
N LEU A 324 -8.23 11.84 -7.26
CA LEU A 324 -7.91 11.53 -8.65
C LEU A 324 -8.58 12.50 -9.63
N ASN A 325 -9.83 12.91 -9.38
CA ASN A 325 -10.51 13.92 -10.19
C ASN A 325 -9.78 15.28 -10.12
N ALA A 326 -9.32 15.68 -8.93
CA ALA A 326 -8.56 16.91 -8.75
C ALA A 326 -7.22 16.86 -9.52
N LEU A 327 -6.53 15.73 -9.42
CA LEU A 327 -5.27 15.49 -10.13
C LEU A 327 -5.47 15.51 -11.66
N MET A 328 -6.51 14.86 -12.16
CA MET A 328 -6.84 14.82 -13.59
C MET A 328 -7.30 16.18 -14.16
N ALA A 329 -7.74 17.09 -13.28
CA ALA A 329 -8.03 18.48 -13.64
C ALA A 329 -6.78 19.38 -13.70
N GLY A 330 -5.69 18.96 -13.02
CA GLY A 330 -4.40 19.65 -12.99
C GLY A 330 -3.42 19.17 -14.08
N ASP A 331 -2.21 18.73 -13.68
CA ASP A 331 -1.17 18.28 -14.62
C ASP A 331 -1.26 16.79 -14.94
N TRP A 332 -2.40 16.36 -15.49
CA TRP A 332 -2.63 14.97 -15.89
C TRP A 332 -1.57 14.43 -16.84
N LEU A 333 -1.18 15.23 -17.84
CA LEU A 333 -0.31 14.76 -18.93
C LEU A 333 1.11 14.37 -18.49
N HIS A 334 1.51 14.75 -17.29
CA HIS A 334 2.85 14.47 -16.79
C HIS A 334 2.84 13.61 -15.51
N THR A 335 1.71 12.96 -15.20
CA THR A 335 1.49 12.32 -13.92
C THR A 335 1.41 10.80 -14.03
N ALA A 336 2.02 10.10 -13.05
CA ALA A 336 1.81 8.68 -12.76
C ALA A 336 1.35 8.52 -11.31
N VAL A 337 0.21 7.84 -11.10
CA VAL A 337 -0.33 7.50 -9.79
C VAL A 337 -0.25 5.99 -9.60
N PHE A 338 0.23 5.59 -8.44
CA PHE A 338 0.23 4.22 -7.95
C PHE A 338 -0.75 4.16 -6.78
N LEU A 339 -1.97 3.70 -7.06
CA LEU A 339 -2.99 3.45 -6.04
C LEU A 339 -2.79 2.04 -5.50
N LEU A 340 -2.34 1.94 -4.26
CA LEU A 340 -1.91 0.68 -3.64
C LEU A 340 -2.45 0.54 -2.21
N TRP A 341 -2.37 -0.70 -1.69
CA TRP A 341 -2.61 -1.03 -0.28
C TRP A 341 -1.29 -1.49 0.35
N ASP A 342 -1.09 -1.14 1.60
CA ASP A 342 0.16 -1.35 2.35
C ASP A 342 0.41 -2.83 2.70
N ASP A 343 -0.58 -3.49 3.28
CA ASP A 343 -0.53 -4.91 3.62
C ASP A 343 -1.86 -5.64 3.39
N SER A 344 -1.88 -6.96 3.60
CA SER A 344 -3.04 -7.80 3.31
C SER A 344 -4.19 -7.68 4.30
N GLY A 345 -4.00 -7.00 5.44
CA GLY A 345 -5.01 -6.89 6.50
C GLY A 345 -5.50 -8.21 7.06
N GLY A 346 -4.74 -9.30 6.93
CA GLY A 346 -5.15 -10.63 7.33
C GLY A 346 -6.20 -11.28 6.43
N PHE A 347 -6.54 -10.68 5.30
CA PHE A 347 -7.42 -11.28 4.29
C PHE A 347 -6.69 -12.35 3.48
N TYR A 348 -7.43 -13.40 3.14
CA TYR A 348 -6.95 -14.50 2.31
C TYR A 348 -6.44 -14.00 0.95
N ASP A 349 -5.29 -14.54 0.54
CA ASP A 349 -4.80 -14.52 -0.82
C ASP A 349 -4.28 -15.90 -1.19
N HIS A 350 -4.55 -16.35 -2.42
CA HIS A 350 -4.20 -17.72 -2.82
C HIS A 350 -2.79 -17.86 -3.41
N VAL A 351 -2.13 -16.74 -3.76
CA VAL A 351 -0.81 -16.78 -4.40
C VAL A 351 0.29 -16.71 -3.35
N PRO A 352 1.17 -17.74 -3.27
CA PRO A 352 2.29 -17.69 -2.36
C PRO A 352 3.26 -16.56 -2.73
N PRO A 353 3.70 -15.76 -1.75
CA PRO A 353 4.72 -14.75 -2.01
C PRO A 353 6.05 -15.43 -2.40
N PRO A 354 6.83 -14.83 -3.31
CA PRO A 354 8.16 -15.32 -3.61
C PRO A 354 9.09 -15.13 -2.41
N VAL A 355 10.11 -15.97 -2.29
CA VAL A 355 11.12 -15.82 -1.25
C VAL A 355 12.25 -14.95 -1.81
N ILE A 356 12.40 -13.72 -1.31
CA ILE A 356 13.46 -12.80 -1.71
C ILE A 356 14.51 -12.69 -0.62
N ASP A 357 14.10 -12.49 0.62
CA ASP A 357 14.94 -12.46 1.81
C ASP A 357 14.18 -12.97 3.05
N GLN A 358 14.76 -12.81 4.24
CA GLN A 358 14.14 -13.28 5.49
C GLN A 358 12.90 -12.48 5.90
N PHE A 359 12.67 -11.28 5.33
CA PHE A 359 11.55 -10.42 5.70
C PHE A 359 10.31 -10.62 4.83
N GLY A 360 10.46 -11.14 3.64
CA GLY A 360 9.32 -11.32 2.73
C GLY A 360 9.72 -11.41 1.26
N PRO A 361 8.82 -11.10 0.33
CA PRO A 361 7.53 -10.37 0.46
C PRO A 361 6.47 -11.04 1.32
N GLY A 362 5.53 -10.23 1.81
CA GLY A 362 4.28 -10.66 2.40
C GLY A 362 3.23 -11.07 1.36
N PRO A 363 1.96 -11.27 1.74
CA PRO A 363 0.89 -11.61 0.80
C PRO A 363 0.68 -10.55 -0.28
N ARG A 364 0.01 -10.91 -1.40
CA ARG A 364 -0.34 -9.94 -2.44
C ARG A 364 -1.29 -8.88 -1.90
N VAL A 365 -1.06 -7.65 -2.37
CA VAL A 365 -1.93 -6.50 -2.14
C VAL A 365 -2.32 -5.87 -3.48
N PRO A 366 -3.39 -5.09 -3.56
CA PRO A 366 -3.79 -4.45 -4.81
C PRO A 366 -2.82 -3.34 -5.23
N LEU A 367 -2.68 -3.17 -6.56
CA LEU A 367 -2.05 -2.00 -7.16
C LEU A 367 -2.74 -1.67 -8.48
N VAL A 368 -3.19 -0.43 -8.62
CA VAL A 368 -3.69 0.14 -9.88
C VAL A 368 -2.76 1.27 -10.31
N ILE A 369 -2.19 1.16 -11.50
CA ILE A 369 -1.28 2.16 -12.09
C ILE A 369 -2.09 3.06 -13.00
N ILE A 370 -2.27 4.32 -12.63
CA ILE A 370 -3.13 5.31 -13.27
C ILE A 370 -2.26 6.41 -13.89
N SER A 371 -2.21 6.48 -15.22
CA SER A 371 -1.38 7.46 -15.93
C SER A 371 -1.90 7.63 -17.36
N PRO A 372 -1.69 8.80 -18.00
CA PRO A 372 -1.94 8.94 -19.43
C PRO A 372 -1.08 8.00 -20.29
N TYR A 373 -0.01 7.46 -19.74
CA TYR A 373 0.90 6.54 -20.43
C TYR A 373 0.80 5.09 -19.92
N ALA A 374 -0.07 4.79 -18.97
CA ALA A 374 -0.32 3.41 -18.56
C ALA A 374 -0.93 2.62 -19.72
N LEU A 375 -0.58 1.35 -19.84
CA LEU A 375 -1.20 0.44 -20.81
C LEU A 375 -2.68 0.29 -20.49
N SER A 376 -3.55 0.61 -21.47
CA SER A 376 -5.00 0.62 -21.26
C SER A 376 -5.58 -0.78 -21.14
N GLY A 377 -6.37 -1.02 -20.09
CA GLY A 377 -7.03 -2.32 -19.83
C GLY A 377 -6.05 -3.47 -19.64
N ASN A 378 -4.83 -3.16 -19.23
CA ASN A 378 -3.76 -4.14 -19.04
C ASN A 378 -3.82 -4.77 -17.64
N ILE A 379 -3.49 -6.06 -17.57
CA ILE A 379 -3.21 -6.75 -16.31
C ILE A 379 -1.73 -7.13 -16.32
N SER A 380 -0.93 -6.48 -15.48
CA SER A 380 0.49 -6.82 -15.33
C SER A 380 0.65 -8.02 -14.40
N HIS A 381 1.40 -9.02 -14.88
CA HIS A 381 1.78 -10.22 -14.13
C HIS A 381 3.25 -10.18 -13.66
N THR A 382 3.93 -9.05 -13.87
CA THR A 382 5.30 -8.84 -13.43
C THR A 382 5.36 -8.79 -11.90
N LEU A 383 6.40 -9.36 -11.33
CA LEU A 383 6.62 -9.32 -9.90
C LEU A 383 6.96 -7.90 -9.46
N TYR A 384 6.09 -7.30 -8.67
CA TYR A 384 6.30 -6.02 -8.02
C TYR A 384 6.08 -6.14 -6.50
N GLU A 385 6.63 -5.19 -5.78
CA GLU A 385 6.37 -4.93 -4.35
C GLU A 385 6.66 -3.46 -4.05
N HIS A 386 6.57 -2.99 -2.80
CA HIS A 386 6.66 -1.55 -2.51
C HIS A 386 8.00 -0.93 -2.95
N SER A 387 9.12 -1.67 -2.94
CA SER A 387 10.40 -1.15 -3.48
C SER A 387 10.35 -0.90 -5.00
N SER A 388 9.39 -1.48 -5.72
CA SER A 388 9.17 -1.18 -7.15
C SER A 388 8.78 0.29 -7.38
N LEU A 389 8.12 0.93 -6.40
CA LEU A 389 7.78 2.35 -6.42
C LEU A 389 9.05 3.21 -6.44
N LEU A 390 10.04 2.83 -5.62
CA LEU A 390 11.34 3.49 -5.58
C LEU A 390 12.09 3.27 -6.88
N LYS A 391 12.15 2.01 -7.38
CA LYS A 391 12.79 1.68 -8.67
C LYS A 391 12.19 2.47 -9.83
N PHE A 392 10.86 2.64 -9.85
CA PHE A 392 10.22 3.48 -10.87
C PHE A 392 10.68 4.93 -10.76
N THR A 393 10.68 5.49 -9.56
CA THR A 393 11.13 6.87 -9.31
C THR A 393 12.60 7.06 -9.70
N GLU A 394 13.44 6.13 -9.30
CA GLU A 394 14.87 6.10 -9.65
C GLU A 394 15.09 6.05 -11.16
N THR A 395 14.32 5.20 -11.86
CA THR A 395 14.36 5.10 -13.32
C THR A 395 13.93 6.39 -14.00
N ILE A 396 12.79 6.99 -13.57
CA ILE A 396 12.26 8.23 -14.18
C ILE A 396 13.22 9.41 -13.99
N PHE A 397 13.79 9.55 -12.80
CA PHE A 397 14.64 10.69 -12.46
C PHE A 397 16.15 10.42 -12.61
N GLY A 398 16.55 9.18 -12.96
CA GLY A 398 17.94 8.81 -13.16
C GLY A 398 18.74 8.74 -11.85
N LEU A 399 18.07 8.36 -10.76
CA LEU A 399 18.70 8.14 -9.45
C LEU A 399 19.31 6.73 -9.37
N SER A 400 20.19 6.52 -8.41
CA SER A 400 20.74 5.19 -8.10
C SER A 400 19.90 4.52 -7.02
N PRO A 401 19.78 3.17 -7.04
CA PRO A 401 19.19 2.43 -5.93
C PRO A 401 19.85 2.75 -4.59
N ILE A 402 19.04 2.76 -3.54
CA ILE A 402 19.48 3.12 -2.18
C ILE A 402 19.77 1.91 -1.29
N HIS A 403 19.11 0.76 -1.56
CA HIS A 403 19.25 -0.48 -0.80
C HIS A 403 19.30 -1.72 -1.69
N GLU A 404 19.45 -2.91 -1.09
CA GLU A 404 19.53 -4.17 -1.84
C GLU A 404 18.20 -4.56 -2.49
N ARG A 405 17.06 -4.18 -1.88
CA ARG A 405 15.74 -4.58 -2.35
C ARG A 405 15.35 -3.84 -3.63
N ASP A 406 15.53 -2.53 -3.71
CA ASP A 406 15.31 -1.74 -4.92
C ASP A 406 16.38 -1.99 -6.00
N ALA A 407 17.60 -2.40 -5.62
CA ALA A 407 18.62 -2.87 -6.57
C ALA A 407 18.35 -4.28 -7.12
N ASN A 408 17.42 -5.06 -6.54
CA ASN A 408 17.23 -6.47 -6.90
C ASN A 408 16.59 -6.61 -8.30
N PRO A 409 17.26 -7.29 -9.26
CA PRO A 409 16.76 -7.41 -10.63
C PRO A 409 15.50 -8.30 -10.78
N ILE A 410 15.14 -9.08 -9.77
CA ILE A 410 13.94 -9.92 -9.79
C ILE A 410 12.68 -9.05 -9.62
N ILE A 411 12.80 -7.95 -8.89
CA ILE A 411 11.71 -7.01 -8.64
C ILE A 411 11.62 -6.05 -9.82
N GLY A 412 10.45 -5.97 -10.46
CA GLY A 412 10.18 -5.10 -11.59
C GLY A 412 10.22 -3.61 -11.21
N ASP A 413 10.59 -2.76 -12.16
CA ASP A 413 10.61 -1.30 -12.01
C ASP A 413 9.33 -0.62 -12.50
N MET A 414 8.29 -1.41 -12.79
CA MET A 414 6.97 -0.98 -13.27
C MET A 414 6.95 -0.27 -14.64
N THR A 415 8.10 -0.03 -15.29
CA THR A 415 8.13 0.64 -16.61
C THR A 415 7.46 -0.18 -17.70
N ASP A 416 7.37 -1.50 -17.54
CA ASP A 416 6.67 -2.44 -18.43
C ASP A 416 5.13 -2.30 -18.39
N ALA A 417 4.58 -1.57 -17.42
CA ALA A 417 3.17 -1.20 -17.34
C ALA A 417 2.83 0.08 -18.15
N PHE A 418 3.80 0.68 -18.83
CA PHE A 418 3.66 1.93 -19.56
C PHE A 418 4.06 1.80 -21.03
N ASP A 419 3.41 2.59 -21.88
CA ASP A 419 3.91 2.95 -23.21
C ASP A 419 4.09 4.48 -23.28
N PHE A 420 5.29 4.94 -23.04
CA PHE A 420 5.64 6.37 -23.07
C PHE A 420 5.59 6.98 -24.48
N THR A 421 5.31 6.18 -25.52
CA THR A 421 5.19 6.63 -26.91
C THR A 421 3.74 6.70 -27.40
N GLN A 422 2.79 6.16 -26.63
CA GLN A 422 1.38 6.20 -26.99
C GLN A 422 0.81 7.62 -26.97
N THR A 423 -0.31 7.82 -27.68
CA THR A 423 -1.15 9.00 -27.47
C THR A 423 -1.66 8.97 -26.02
N PRO A 424 -1.44 10.04 -25.23
CA PRO A 424 -1.86 10.06 -23.84
C PRO A 424 -3.35 9.74 -23.67
N LEU A 425 -3.67 8.84 -22.74
CA LEU A 425 -5.04 8.54 -22.38
C LEU A 425 -5.70 9.81 -21.81
N PRO A 426 -6.98 10.06 -22.15
CA PRO A 426 -7.69 11.21 -21.60
C PRO A 426 -7.90 11.05 -20.07
N PRO A 427 -8.09 12.17 -19.35
CA PRO A 427 -8.47 12.10 -17.94
C PRO A 427 -9.81 11.38 -17.77
N LEU A 428 -9.90 10.54 -16.73
CA LEU A 428 -11.09 9.76 -16.40
C LEU A 428 -11.74 10.34 -15.13
N THR A 429 -12.67 11.26 -15.28
CA THR A 429 -13.42 11.81 -14.15
C THR A 429 -14.58 10.88 -13.79
N LEU A 430 -14.63 10.42 -12.55
CA LEU A 430 -15.68 9.56 -12.02
C LEU A 430 -16.54 10.31 -11.00
N ALA A 431 -17.79 9.86 -10.84
CA ALA A 431 -18.66 10.36 -9.78
C ALA A 431 -18.46 9.55 -8.49
N THR A 432 -18.50 10.22 -7.36
CA THR A 432 -18.68 9.54 -6.07
C THR A 432 -20.01 8.82 -6.02
N ARG A 433 -20.08 7.73 -5.27
CA ARG A 433 -21.30 6.95 -5.09
C ARG A 433 -21.90 7.15 -3.70
N SER A 434 -23.19 6.87 -3.57
CA SER A 434 -23.83 6.82 -2.26
C SER A 434 -23.31 5.61 -1.49
N CYS A 435 -22.71 5.84 -0.33
CA CYS A 435 -22.32 4.79 0.59
C CYS A 435 -23.52 4.39 1.45
N SER A 436 -23.75 3.09 1.60
CA SER A 436 -24.80 2.63 2.50
C SER A 436 -24.40 2.98 3.94
N PRO A 437 -25.21 3.69 4.71
CA PRO A 437 -24.91 3.99 6.10
C PRO A 437 -24.95 2.75 7.01
N ALA A 438 -25.36 1.60 6.47
CA ALA A 438 -25.50 0.35 7.21
C ALA A 438 -24.51 -0.70 6.68
N SER A 439 -23.77 -1.35 7.58
CA SER A 439 -22.98 -2.52 7.25
C SER A 439 -23.92 -3.64 6.75
N GLN A 440 -23.64 -4.18 5.55
CA GLN A 440 -24.29 -5.41 5.11
C GLN A 440 -23.60 -6.57 5.81
N SER A 441 -24.22 -7.16 6.81
CA SER A 441 -23.72 -8.37 7.47
C SER A 441 -24.54 -9.58 7.07
N THR A 442 -23.85 -10.67 6.70
CA THR A 442 -24.49 -11.97 6.49
C THR A 442 -24.54 -12.72 7.83
N LEU A 443 -25.74 -13.09 8.26
CA LEU A 443 -25.92 -13.92 9.45
C LEU A 443 -26.14 -15.36 9.02
N THR A 444 -25.16 -16.24 9.24
CA THR A 444 -25.28 -17.68 9.00
C THR A 444 -25.77 -18.38 10.26
N PHE A 445 -26.86 -19.11 10.18
CA PHE A 445 -27.41 -19.89 11.29
C PHE A 445 -27.02 -21.37 11.13
N PRO A 446 -26.64 -22.06 12.22
CA PRO A 446 -26.38 -23.48 12.18
C PRO A 446 -27.68 -24.26 11.86
N PRO A 447 -27.59 -25.54 11.49
CA PRO A 447 -28.74 -26.39 11.27
C PRO A 447 -29.69 -26.34 12.47
N GLN A 448 -30.96 -26.03 12.21
CA GLN A 448 -32.00 -25.86 13.21
C GLN A 448 -33.18 -26.84 12.94
N ALA A 449 -33.67 -27.52 13.96
CA ALA A 449 -34.80 -28.40 13.82
C ALA A 449 -36.06 -27.59 13.45
N VAL A 450 -36.86 -28.14 12.52
CA VAL A 450 -38.09 -27.49 12.07
C VAL A 450 -39.01 -27.15 13.26
N GLY A 451 -39.47 -25.92 13.30
CA GLY A 451 -40.36 -25.40 14.36
C GLY A 451 -39.65 -24.94 15.65
N THR A 452 -38.32 -25.13 15.76
CA THR A 452 -37.55 -24.64 16.91
C THR A 452 -36.82 -23.34 16.56
N SER A 453 -36.55 -22.49 17.55
CA SER A 453 -35.84 -21.21 17.36
C SER A 453 -34.34 -21.39 17.60
N SER A 454 -33.54 -20.76 16.75
CA SER A 454 -32.08 -20.68 16.92
C SER A 454 -31.70 -19.75 18.08
N PRO A 455 -30.45 -19.81 18.56
CA PRO A 455 -29.86 -18.70 19.31
C PRO A 455 -29.97 -17.40 18.53
N ILE A 456 -30.00 -16.27 19.25
CA ILE A 456 -30.00 -14.94 18.65
C ILE A 456 -28.63 -14.69 18.00
N LYS A 457 -28.65 -14.16 16.76
CA LYS A 457 -27.50 -13.54 16.13
C LYS A 457 -27.76 -12.06 15.95
N THR A 458 -26.72 -11.25 16.11
CA THR A 458 -26.83 -9.79 16.13
C THR A 458 -26.14 -9.21 14.89
N ALA A 459 -26.84 -8.31 14.18
CA ALA A 459 -26.25 -7.41 13.20
C ALA A 459 -26.19 -5.99 13.79
N THR A 460 -25.14 -5.25 13.47
CA THR A 460 -24.98 -3.86 13.90
C THR A 460 -25.18 -2.94 12.71
N VAL A 461 -25.99 -1.89 12.91
CA VAL A 461 -26.11 -0.77 11.98
C VAL A 461 -25.32 0.39 12.54
N SER A 462 -24.44 0.95 11.74
CA SER A 462 -23.55 2.06 12.11
C SER A 462 -23.82 3.26 11.20
N ASN A 463 -23.79 4.47 11.75
CA ASN A 463 -23.83 5.69 10.95
C ASN A 463 -22.40 6.23 10.78
N PHE A 464 -21.84 6.06 9.60
CA PHE A 464 -20.53 6.60 9.22
C PHE A 464 -20.65 7.94 8.46
N GLY A 465 -21.88 8.35 8.14
CA GLY A 465 -22.15 9.57 7.38
C GLY A 465 -21.99 10.84 8.21
N THR A 466 -21.90 11.97 7.50
CA THR A 466 -21.86 13.32 8.06
C THR A 466 -23.27 13.86 8.43
N THR A 467 -24.31 13.06 8.20
CA THR A 467 -25.73 13.41 8.45
C THR A 467 -26.34 12.44 9.45
N THR A 468 -27.43 12.85 10.10
CA THR A 468 -28.17 11.97 11.00
C THR A 468 -28.93 10.88 10.23
N LEU A 469 -28.66 9.61 10.54
CA LEU A 469 -29.39 8.46 10.00
C LEU A 469 -30.60 8.12 10.88
N THR A 470 -31.79 8.17 10.28
CA THR A 470 -33.04 7.74 10.94
C THR A 470 -33.54 6.46 10.28
N ILE A 471 -33.59 5.36 11.04
CA ILE A 471 -34.13 4.08 10.57
C ILE A 471 -35.62 4.04 10.94
N THR A 472 -36.48 4.01 9.93
CA THR A 472 -37.95 4.09 10.12
C THR A 472 -38.60 2.72 10.20
N ASN A 473 -38.02 1.71 9.56
CA ASN A 473 -38.54 0.34 9.61
C ASN A 473 -37.43 -0.67 9.34
N ILE A 474 -37.52 -1.85 9.96
CA ILE A 474 -36.69 -3.02 9.65
C ILE A 474 -37.64 -4.20 9.45
N SER A 475 -37.68 -4.73 8.23
CA SER A 475 -38.52 -5.86 7.83
C SER A 475 -37.71 -7.05 7.36
N SER A 476 -38.24 -8.25 7.49
CA SER A 476 -37.66 -9.47 6.95
C SER A 476 -38.40 -9.91 5.69
N SER A 477 -37.70 -10.35 4.66
CA SER A 477 -38.29 -10.93 3.45
C SER A 477 -38.84 -12.35 3.66
N SER A 478 -38.54 -12.97 4.81
CA SER A 478 -39.01 -14.31 5.16
C SER A 478 -39.49 -14.35 6.62
N PRO A 479 -40.69 -14.89 6.88
CA PRO A 479 -41.24 -15.03 8.24
C PRO A 479 -40.44 -15.99 9.14
N GLU A 480 -39.54 -16.80 8.56
CA GLU A 480 -38.68 -17.68 9.31
C GLU A 480 -37.55 -16.94 10.04
N PHE A 481 -37.25 -15.69 9.64
CA PHE A 481 -36.29 -14.82 10.31
C PHE A 481 -37.03 -13.65 10.97
N THR A 482 -37.10 -13.71 12.28
CA THR A 482 -37.73 -12.64 13.09
C THR A 482 -36.67 -11.74 13.68
N GLN A 483 -36.94 -10.45 13.88
CA GLN A 483 -35.99 -9.50 14.43
C GLN A 483 -36.59 -8.66 15.57
N THR A 484 -35.69 -8.22 16.47
CA THR A 484 -35.90 -7.11 17.39
C THR A 484 -34.68 -6.17 17.27
N ASN A 485 -34.85 -4.87 17.52
CA ASN A 485 -33.76 -3.93 17.31
C ASN A 485 -33.78 -2.76 18.30
N THR A 486 -32.64 -2.05 18.38
CA THR A 486 -32.46 -0.81 19.15
C THR A 486 -32.41 0.44 18.27
N CYS A 487 -32.79 0.32 16.98
CA CYS A 487 -32.62 1.35 15.96
C CYS A 487 -33.73 2.40 15.91
N ALA A 488 -34.60 2.46 16.93
CA ALA A 488 -35.70 3.43 16.99
C ALA A 488 -35.23 4.89 17.21
N ALA A 489 -34.05 5.09 17.80
CA ALA A 489 -33.46 6.41 17.96
C ALA A 489 -32.61 6.77 16.74
N PRO A 490 -32.67 8.03 16.26
CA PRO A 490 -31.77 8.48 15.20
C PRO A 490 -30.28 8.33 15.61
N LEU A 491 -29.48 7.83 14.69
CA LEU A 491 -28.03 7.76 14.88
C LEU A 491 -27.41 9.08 14.40
N PRO A 492 -26.79 9.86 15.27
CA PRO A 492 -26.14 11.12 14.87
C PRO A 492 -25.01 10.88 13.88
N PRO A 493 -24.47 11.93 13.21
CA PRO A 493 -23.29 11.82 12.39
C PRO A 493 -22.12 11.20 13.16
N ALA A 494 -21.24 10.50 12.45
CA ALA A 494 -19.98 10.05 13.02
C ALA A 494 -19.15 11.27 13.45
N GLY A 495 -18.81 11.34 14.73
CA GLY A 495 -17.93 12.36 15.28
C GLY A 495 -16.53 11.81 15.50
N THR A 496 -15.57 12.68 15.80
CA THR A 496 -14.22 12.26 16.17
C THR A 496 -14.26 11.35 17.40
N GLY A 497 -13.99 10.07 17.21
CA GLY A 497 -13.76 9.09 18.28
C GLY A 497 -14.90 8.14 18.65
N LYS A 498 -16.10 8.24 18.05
CA LYS A 498 -17.17 7.24 18.28
C LYS A 498 -18.15 7.18 17.11
N ILE A 499 -18.30 5.98 16.55
CA ILE A 499 -19.30 5.68 15.52
C ILE A 499 -20.64 5.35 16.21
N PRO A 500 -21.71 6.11 15.96
CA PRO A 500 -23.02 5.80 16.49
C PRO A 500 -23.59 4.52 15.89
N THR A 501 -24.08 3.61 16.72
CA THR A 501 -24.56 2.30 16.30
C THR A 501 -25.92 1.95 16.92
N CYS A 502 -26.65 1.08 16.23
CA CYS A 502 -27.76 0.32 16.81
C CYS A 502 -27.67 -1.16 16.42
N THR A 503 -28.38 -2.01 17.13
CA THR A 503 -28.30 -3.47 16.93
C THR A 503 -29.62 -4.04 16.45
N ILE A 504 -29.53 -5.06 15.58
CA ILE A 504 -30.65 -5.88 15.13
C ILE A 504 -30.38 -7.31 15.57
N ASN A 505 -31.20 -7.82 16.45
CA ASN A 505 -31.14 -9.21 16.92
C ASN A 505 -32.07 -10.07 16.06
N VAL A 506 -31.51 -11.11 15.44
CA VAL A 506 -32.22 -12.01 14.51
C VAL A 506 -32.32 -13.40 15.09
N THR A 507 -33.51 -14.00 14.98
CA THR A 507 -33.77 -15.39 15.35
C THR A 507 -34.31 -16.13 14.13
N PHE A 508 -33.75 -17.30 13.86
CA PHE A 508 -34.18 -18.18 12.78
C PHE A 508 -35.05 -19.32 13.32
N LYS A 509 -36.23 -19.52 12.71
CA LYS A 509 -37.16 -20.59 13.04
C LYS A 509 -37.69 -21.23 11.74
N PRO A 510 -37.03 -22.31 11.25
CA PRO A 510 -37.41 -22.93 10.00
C PRO A 510 -38.82 -23.56 10.08
N THR A 511 -39.60 -23.41 9.00
CA THR A 511 -40.92 -24.03 8.85
C THR A 511 -40.89 -25.31 8.03
N ALA A 512 -39.79 -25.60 7.34
CA ALA A 512 -39.58 -26.83 6.57
C ALA A 512 -38.07 -27.17 6.49
N THR A 513 -37.76 -28.38 6.05
CA THR A 513 -36.37 -28.86 5.84
C THR A 513 -35.74 -28.22 4.60
N GLY A 514 -34.39 -28.21 4.55
CA GLY A 514 -33.56 -27.65 3.45
C GLY A 514 -33.00 -26.27 3.78
N ASN A 515 -32.14 -25.76 2.89
CA ASN A 515 -31.49 -24.45 3.04
C ASN A 515 -32.55 -23.33 3.03
N ARG A 516 -32.44 -22.40 3.95
CA ARG A 516 -33.32 -21.24 4.11
C ARG A 516 -32.52 -19.95 3.99
N ALA A 517 -33.10 -18.98 3.32
CA ALA A 517 -32.53 -17.63 3.21
C ALA A 517 -33.59 -16.58 3.41
N GLY A 518 -33.17 -15.42 3.89
CA GLY A 518 -34.02 -14.24 4.03
C GLY A 518 -33.14 -13.00 4.10
N THR A 519 -33.67 -11.85 3.68
CA THR A 519 -33.02 -10.56 3.74
C THR A 519 -33.72 -9.67 4.74
N LEU A 520 -33.00 -9.02 5.63
CA LEU A 520 -33.50 -7.92 6.43
C LEU A 520 -33.32 -6.62 5.64
N ILE A 521 -34.36 -5.85 5.52
CA ILE A 521 -34.36 -4.58 4.79
C ILE A 521 -34.67 -3.48 5.80
N GLY A 522 -33.71 -2.61 6.02
CA GLY A 522 -33.90 -1.36 6.75
C GLY A 522 -34.33 -0.26 5.77
N THR A 523 -35.37 0.50 6.10
CA THR A 523 -35.72 1.74 5.40
C THR A 523 -35.47 2.92 6.33
N GLY A 524 -34.86 3.98 5.80
CA GLY A 524 -34.48 5.16 6.57
C GLY A 524 -34.43 6.42 5.71
N ALA A 525 -34.31 7.56 6.37
CA ALA A 525 -34.06 8.85 5.75
C ALA A 525 -32.83 9.48 6.36
N GLU A 526 -31.96 10.02 5.51
CA GLU A 526 -30.92 10.95 5.91
C GLU A 526 -31.52 12.35 6.00
N ARG A 527 -31.26 13.06 7.10
CA ARG A 527 -31.56 14.49 7.21
C ARG A 527 -30.23 15.26 7.27
N ALA A 528 -30.01 16.14 6.30
CA ALA A 528 -29.06 17.22 6.46
C ALA A 528 -29.46 18.08 7.67
N ALA A 529 -28.49 18.42 8.50
CA ALA A 529 -28.66 19.30 9.65
C ALA A 529 -28.88 20.75 9.18
#